data_ffac2e6887e9a7060dbccb2a1b3ff2c9
#
_entry.id   ffac2e6887e9a7060dbccb2a1b3ff2c9
#
_cell.length_a   1.000
_cell.length_b   1.000
_cell.length_c   1.000
_cell.angle_alpha   90.00
_cell.angle_beta   90.00
_cell.angle_gamma   90.00
#
_symmetry.space_group_name_H-M   'P 1'
#
loop_
_entity.id
_entity.type
_entity.pdbx_description
1 polymer ?
#
loop_
_entity_poly.entity_id
_entity_poly.type
_entity_poly.pdbx_seq_one_letter_code
_entity_poly.pdbx_strand_id
1 'polypeptide(L)'
;MDIISINEHITLSEITEKDVDTFVEFLNEKEIYVNTLAIPFPYIKENSNWFIAFVKENKKKNGRLVNWAIRNKEEKLIGVVGFHDGLNGHKAEIGYWLAKPYWGKGIMTAAVEKVCEIGFKEFGLRRITTSEFEQNIGSARVVEKCGFTLEVACLKNYYKKDGKIFNGKLYAKTI
;
A
#
# COMPACT_ATOMS: atom_id res chain seq x y z
N MET A 1 -0.67 -10.15 -18.97
CA MET A 1 -0.44 -9.56 -17.63
C MET A 1 0.10 -8.18 -17.84
N ASP A 2 -0.59 -7.16 -17.37
CA ASP A 2 -0.14 -5.79 -17.58
C ASP A 2 0.94 -5.47 -16.55
N ILE A 3 2.20 -5.53 -16.99
CA ILE A 3 3.34 -5.09 -16.19
C ILE A 3 3.51 -3.60 -16.45
N ILE A 4 3.45 -2.81 -15.38
CA ILE A 4 3.63 -1.36 -15.42
C ILE A 4 5.06 -1.05 -14.98
N SER A 5 5.88 -0.52 -15.87
CA SER A 5 7.22 -0.06 -15.50
C SER A 5 7.14 1.25 -14.73
N ILE A 6 7.82 1.32 -13.58
CA ILE A 6 8.06 2.55 -12.84
C ILE A 6 9.39 3.17 -13.29
N ASN A 7 10.42 2.34 -13.37
CA ASN A 7 11.75 2.69 -13.89
C ASN A 7 12.45 1.41 -14.38
N GLU A 8 13.73 1.50 -14.75
CA GLU A 8 14.52 0.36 -15.27
C GLU A 8 14.71 -0.79 -14.25
N HIS A 9 14.36 -0.60 -12.98
CA HIS A 9 14.60 -1.57 -11.90
C HIS A 9 13.36 -2.02 -11.17
N ILE A 10 12.24 -1.29 -11.32
CA ILE A 10 11.03 -1.49 -10.52
C ILE A 10 9.82 -1.55 -11.44
N THR A 11 9.01 -2.56 -11.25
CA THR A 11 7.73 -2.76 -11.93
C THR A 11 6.58 -2.95 -10.96
N LEU A 12 5.35 -2.67 -11.43
CA LEU A 12 4.10 -3.07 -10.78
C LEU A 12 3.47 -4.20 -11.60
N SER A 13 3.01 -5.23 -10.91
CA SER A 13 2.35 -6.36 -11.55
C SER A 13 1.32 -7.02 -10.64
N GLU A 14 0.66 -8.05 -11.14
CA GLU A 14 -0.30 -8.84 -10.36
C GLU A 14 0.39 -9.58 -9.22
N ILE A 15 -0.30 -9.65 -8.08
CA ILE A 15 0.07 -10.48 -6.93
C ILE A 15 -0.47 -11.90 -7.19
N THR A 16 0.39 -12.92 -7.02
CA THR A 16 0.07 -14.31 -7.35
C THR A 16 0.48 -15.26 -6.23
N GLU A 17 0.11 -16.53 -6.35
CA GLU A 17 0.48 -17.59 -5.40
C GLU A 17 2.00 -17.80 -5.28
N LYS A 18 2.78 -17.39 -6.29
CA LYS A 18 4.25 -17.45 -6.24
C LYS A 18 4.84 -16.52 -5.18
N ASP A 19 4.05 -15.54 -4.73
CA ASP A 19 4.49 -14.53 -3.77
C ASP A 19 4.33 -14.96 -2.30
N VAL A 20 3.68 -16.10 -2.02
CA VAL A 20 3.34 -16.57 -0.66
C VAL A 20 4.55 -16.57 0.27
N ASP A 21 5.64 -17.20 -0.13
CA ASP A 21 6.85 -17.32 0.71
C ASP A 21 7.55 -15.97 0.88
N THR A 22 7.48 -15.09 -0.13
CA THR A 22 8.05 -13.74 -0.07
C THR A 22 7.30 -12.82 0.89
N PHE A 23 5.98 -12.95 0.96
CA PHE A 23 5.19 -12.26 1.99
C PHE A 23 5.64 -12.68 3.39
N VAL A 24 5.77 -13.98 3.65
CA VAL A 24 6.22 -14.49 4.94
C VAL A 24 7.63 -14.02 5.27
N GLU A 25 8.54 -14.03 4.29
CA GLU A 25 9.92 -13.55 4.44
C GLU A 25 9.97 -12.09 4.90
N PHE A 26 9.22 -11.20 4.24
CA PHE A 26 9.35 -9.76 4.47
C PHE A 26 8.40 -9.19 5.53
N LEU A 27 7.22 -9.79 5.75
CA LEU A 27 6.25 -9.26 6.69
C LEU A 27 6.47 -9.73 8.15
N ASN A 28 7.46 -10.60 8.38
CA ASN A 28 7.95 -10.92 9.72
C ASN A 28 8.98 -9.89 10.24
N GLU A 29 9.07 -8.72 9.61
CA GLU A 29 9.86 -7.59 10.10
C GLU A 29 9.02 -6.78 11.09
N LYS A 30 9.50 -6.65 12.33
CA LYS A 30 8.78 -5.99 13.42
C LYS A 30 8.48 -4.52 13.13
N GLU A 31 9.36 -3.83 12.41
CA GLU A 31 9.17 -2.43 12.04
C GLU A 31 8.02 -2.25 11.02
N ILE A 32 7.77 -3.23 10.16
CA ILE A 32 6.58 -3.22 9.28
C ILE A 32 5.33 -3.42 10.14
N TYR A 33 5.35 -4.44 11.02
CA TYR A 33 4.23 -4.72 11.90
C TYR A 33 3.80 -3.51 12.74
N VAL A 34 4.73 -2.83 13.42
CA VAL A 34 4.37 -1.70 14.31
C VAL A 34 3.86 -0.47 13.57
N ASN A 35 4.14 -0.35 12.28
CA ASN A 35 3.75 0.78 11.43
C ASN A 35 2.55 0.48 10.51
N THR A 36 1.95 -0.71 10.59
CA THR A 36 0.78 -1.11 9.81
C THR A 36 -0.34 -1.59 10.71
N LEU A 37 -1.59 -1.31 10.33
CA LEU A 37 -2.76 -1.71 11.15
C LEU A 37 -3.13 -3.18 10.93
N ALA A 38 -3.24 -3.60 9.67
CA ALA A 38 -3.87 -4.86 9.29
C ALA A 38 -2.90 -6.03 9.12
N ILE A 39 -1.59 -5.80 9.10
CA ILE A 39 -0.60 -6.87 8.95
C ILE A 39 -0.39 -7.54 10.31
N PRO A 40 -0.66 -8.86 10.44
CA PRO A 40 -0.47 -9.57 11.70
C PRO A 40 1.01 -9.87 11.97
N PHE A 41 1.31 -10.25 13.23
CA PHE A 41 2.64 -10.72 13.62
C PHE A 41 2.50 -11.85 14.67
N PRO A 42 3.14 -13.03 14.47
CA PRO A 42 3.91 -13.40 13.29
C PRO A 42 3.06 -13.49 12.02
N TYR A 43 3.66 -13.24 10.85
CA TYR A 43 3.02 -13.39 9.56
C TYR A 43 3.28 -14.80 9.01
N ILE A 44 2.22 -15.54 8.70
CA ILE A 44 2.28 -16.94 8.28
C ILE A 44 1.69 -17.13 6.87
N LYS A 45 1.89 -18.29 6.25
CA LYS A 45 1.43 -18.59 4.88
C LYS A 45 -0.07 -18.43 4.70
N GLU A 46 -0.85 -18.76 5.72
CA GLU A 46 -2.30 -18.57 5.72
C GLU A 46 -2.71 -17.12 5.53
N ASN A 47 -1.95 -16.19 6.11
CA ASN A 47 -2.17 -14.75 5.91
C ASN A 47 -1.88 -14.34 4.45
N SER A 48 -0.81 -14.87 3.86
CA SER A 48 -0.49 -14.65 2.44
C SER A 48 -1.61 -15.16 1.53
N ASN A 49 -2.05 -16.40 1.75
CA ASN A 49 -3.11 -17.03 0.97
C ASN A 49 -4.43 -16.25 1.07
N TRP A 50 -4.79 -15.81 2.28
CA TRP A 50 -5.95 -14.96 2.49
C TRP A 50 -5.84 -13.65 1.71
N PHE A 51 -4.70 -12.96 1.81
CA PHE A 51 -4.49 -11.69 1.13
C PHE A 51 -4.52 -11.83 -0.40
N ILE A 52 -3.91 -12.88 -0.95
CA ILE A 52 -3.93 -13.19 -2.39
C ILE A 52 -5.37 -13.45 -2.86
N ALA A 53 -6.15 -14.22 -2.10
CA ALA A 53 -7.57 -14.46 -2.40
C ALA A 53 -8.37 -13.14 -2.38
N PHE A 54 -8.15 -12.29 -1.38
CA PHE A 54 -8.76 -10.96 -1.26
C PHE A 54 -8.45 -10.07 -2.47
N VAL A 55 -7.18 -10.02 -2.90
CA VAL A 55 -6.76 -9.23 -4.07
C VAL A 55 -7.39 -9.75 -5.37
N LYS A 56 -7.50 -11.06 -5.53
CA LYS A 56 -8.16 -11.68 -6.68
C LYS A 56 -9.65 -11.35 -6.74
N GLU A 57 -10.33 -11.40 -5.60
CA GLU A 57 -11.74 -11.02 -5.54
C GLU A 57 -11.94 -9.53 -5.84
N ASN A 58 -11.06 -8.67 -5.33
CA ASN A 58 -11.07 -7.25 -5.66
C ASN A 58 -10.86 -6.99 -7.16
N LYS A 59 -9.91 -7.71 -7.78
CA LYS A 59 -9.70 -7.64 -9.23
C LYS A 59 -10.96 -8.04 -10.00
N LYS A 60 -11.61 -9.14 -9.59
CA LYS A 60 -12.86 -9.61 -10.21
C LYS A 60 -13.98 -8.58 -10.07
N LYS A 61 -14.16 -8.04 -8.87
CA LYS A 61 -15.20 -7.02 -8.57
C LYS A 61 -15.02 -5.74 -9.39
N ASN A 62 -13.79 -5.29 -9.58
CA ASN A 62 -13.47 -4.04 -10.27
C ASN A 62 -13.14 -4.23 -11.76
N GLY A 63 -13.08 -5.45 -12.28
CA GLY A 63 -12.74 -5.77 -13.67
C GLY A 63 -11.25 -5.51 -14.02
N ARG A 64 -10.43 -5.09 -13.05
CA ARG A 64 -9.00 -4.75 -13.22
C ARG A 64 -8.25 -4.81 -11.89
N LEU A 65 -6.92 -4.75 -11.96
CA LEU A 65 -6.08 -4.68 -10.77
C LEU A 65 -6.36 -3.39 -9.99
N VAL A 66 -6.47 -3.51 -8.68
CA VAL A 66 -6.55 -2.41 -7.71
C VAL A 66 -5.47 -2.50 -6.65
N ASN A 67 -4.75 -3.62 -6.61
CA ASN A 67 -3.60 -3.86 -5.75
C ASN A 67 -2.46 -4.43 -6.60
N TRP A 68 -1.27 -3.89 -6.47
CA TRP A 68 -0.11 -4.27 -7.26
C TRP A 68 1.04 -4.72 -6.37
N ALA A 69 1.71 -5.80 -6.79
CA ALA A 69 3.04 -6.14 -6.33
C ALA A 69 4.04 -5.11 -6.87
N ILE A 70 4.89 -4.59 -6.01
CA ILE A 70 6.11 -3.86 -6.40
C ILE A 70 7.20 -4.92 -6.55
N ARG A 71 7.81 -5.01 -7.74
CA ARG A 71 8.85 -6.00 -8.03
C ARG A 71 10.17 -5.35 -8.37
N ASN A 72 11.26 -6.01 -7.95
CA ASN A 72 12.61 -5.65 -8.33
C ASN A 72 13.00 -6.25 -9.71
N LYS A 73 14.26 -6.07 -10.14
CA LYS A 73 14.78 -6.60 -11.42
C LYS A 73 14.68 -8.12 -11.56
N GLU A 74 14.78 -8.84 -10.44
CA GLU A 74 14.68 -10.30 -10.36
C GLU A 74 13.23 -10.78 -10.29
N GLU A 75 12.27 -9.90 -10.58
CA GLU A 75 10.82 -10.15 -10.50
C GLU A 75 10.33 -10.56 -9.09
N LYS A 76 11.19 -10.44 -8.06
CA LYS A 76 10.83 -10.71 -6.68
C LYS A 76 9.90 -9.61 -6.15
N LEU A 77 8.80 -10.00 -5.50
CA LEU A 77 7.94 -9.05 -4.78
C LEU A 77 8.74 -8.43 -3.62
N ILE A 78 8.77 -7.10 -3.56
CA ILE A 78 9.47 -6.35 -2.52
C ILE A 78 8.52 -5.42 -1.74
N GLY A 79 7.27 -5.34 -2.14
CA GLY A 79 6.24 -4.53 -1.50
C GLY A 79 4.91 -4.63 -2.22
N VAL A 80 3.92 -3.96 -1.68
CA VAL A 80 2.58 -3.84 -2.26
C VAL A 80 2.11 -2.40 -2.16
N VAL A 81 1.37 -1.95 -3.16
CA VAL A 81 0.66 -0.68 -3.18
C VAL A 81 -0.71 -0.89 -3.82
N GLY A 82 -1.75 -0.23 -3.33
CA GLY A 82 -3.07 -0.38 -3.93
C GLY A 82 -4.16 0.40 -3.22
N PHE A 83 -5.33 0.36 -3.83
CA PHE A 83 -6.54 0.95 -3.26
C PHE A 83 -7.30 -0.09 -2.43
N HIS A 84 -7.91 0.34 -1.32
CA HIS A 84 -8.76 -0.52 -0.51
C HIS A 84 -10.14 0.07 -0.33
N ASP A 85 -10.39 1.12 0.32
CA ASP A 85 -11.74 1.61 0.54
C ASP A 85 -12.18 2.69 -0.46
N GLY A 86 -13.49 2.73 -0.72
CA GLY A 86 -14.14 3.82 -1.43
C GLY A 86 -13.92 3.86 -2.93
N LEU A 87 -13.43 2.78 -3.56
CA LEU A 87 -13.22 2.74 -5.01
C LEU A 87 -14.56 2.70 -5.79
N ASN A 88 -15.23 3.83 -5.83
CA ASN A 88 -16.58 4.01 -6.40
C ASN A 88 -16.62 5.03 -7.56
N GLY A 89 -15.47 5.30 -8.20
CA GLY A 89 -15.34 6.30 -9.27
C GLY A 89 -15.24 7.75 -8.78
N HIS A 90 -15.17 7.99 -7.46
CA HIS A 90 -15.03 9.31 -6.89
C HIS A 90 -13.83 9.43 -5.95
N LYS A 91 -13.72 8.56 -4.97
CA LYS A 91 -12.63 8.55 -4.00
C LYS A 91 -12.13 7.13 -3.73
N ALA A 92 -10.91 7.02 -3.22
CA ALA A 92 -10.35 5.77 -2.68
C ALA A 92 -9.34 6.07 -1.59
N GLU A 93 -9.08 5.09 -0.73
CA GLU A 93 -7.94 5.11 0.18
C GLU A 93 -6.82 4.26 -0.40
N ILE A 94 -5.59 4.79 -0.42
CA ILE A 94 -4.39 4.08 -0.85
C ILE A 94 -3.64 3.55 0.37
N GLY A 95 -3.20 2.30 0.28
CA GLY A 95 -2.36 1.65 1.28
C GLY A 95 -1.16 0.98 0.65
N TYR A 96 -0.10 0.81 1.42
CA TYR A 96 1.14 0.20 0.94
C TYR A 96 2.03 -0.30 2.07
N TRP A 97 2.94 -1.19 1.71
CA TRP A 97 4.10 -1.55 2.50
C TRP A 97 5.30 -1.86 1.59
N LEU A 98 6.52 -1.73 2.10
CA LEU A 98 7.76 -2.03 1.41
C LEU A 98 8.68 -2.81 2.33
N ALA A 99 9.37 -3.81 1.81
CA ALA A 99 10.35 -4.59 2.55
C ALA A 99 11.51 -3.70 3.01
N LYS A 100 11.94 -3.86 4.26
CA LYS A 100 12.92 -3.01 4.94
C LYS A 100 14.23 -2.78 4.17
N PRO A 101 14.83 -3.79 3.49
CA PRO A 101 16.06 -3.58 2.69
C PRO A 101 15.92 -2.57 1.55
N TYR A 102 14.69 -2.21 1.19
CA TYR A 102 14.35 -1.31 0.08
C TYR A 102 13.92 0.10 0.53
N TRP A 103 13.90 0.36 1.86
CA TRP A 103 13.55 1.68 2.40
C TRP A 103 14.59 2.75 2.05
N GLY A 104 14.16 4.00 2.02
CA GLY A 104 15.04 5.16 1.78
C GLY A 104 15.51 5.35 0.33
N LYS A 105 15.08 4.50 -0.60
CA LYS A 105 15.52 4.49 -2.01
C LYS A 105 14.52 5.16 -2.97
N GLY A 106 13.47 5.80 -2.48
CA GLY A 106 12.44 6.45 -3.29
C GLY A 106 11.46 5.51 -4.00
N ILE A 107 11.60 4.19 -3.84
CA ILE A 107 10.78 3.17 -4.52
C ILE A 107 9.30 3.35 -4.20
N MET A 108 8.95 3.48 -2.91
CA MET A 108 7.55 3.64 -2.51
C MET A 108 6.95 4.96 -3.01
N THR A 109 7.72 6.04 -3.01
CA THR A 109 7.27 7.33 -3.57
C THR A 109 6.90 7.17 -5.04
N ALA A 110 7.77 6.59 -5.84
CA ALA A 110 7.51 6.36 -7.27
C ALA A 110 6.31 5.41 -7.52
N ALA A 111 6.16 4.37 -6.68
CA ALA A 111 5.03 3.44 -6.77
C ALA A 111 3.69 4.13 -6.42
N VAL A 112 3.65 4.94 -5.35
CA VAL A 112 2.45 5.70 -4.95
C VAL A 112 2.09 6.73 -6.01
N GLU A 113 3.05 7.48 -6.56
CA GLU A 113 2.82 8.42 -7.65
C GLU A 113 2.16 7.74 -8.85
N LYS A 114 2.72 6.58 -9.27
CA LYS A 114 2.18 5.82 -10.40
C LYS A 114 0.76 5.31 -10.15
N VAL A 115 0.49 4.78 -8.96
CA VAL A 115 -0.85 4.30 -8.60
C VAL A 115 -1.85 5.46 -8.47
N CYS A 116 -1.44 6.62 -7.96
CA CYS A 116 -2.29 7.82 -7.97
C CYS A 116 -2.63 8.26 -9.40
N GLU A 117 -1.66 8.25 -10.32
CA GLU A 117 -1.90 8.55 -11.75
C GLU A 117 -2.97 7.61 -12.33
N ILE A 118 -2.84 6.29 -12.09
CA ILE A 118 -3.83 5.28 -12.50
C ILE A 118 -5.19 5.58 -11.86
N GLY A 119 -5.22 5.88 -10.58
CA GLY A 119 -6.44 6.22 -9.84
C GLY A 119 -7.21 7.37 -10.48
N PHE A 120 -6.54 8.46 -10.77
CA PHE A 120 -7.14 9.63 -11.39
C PHE A 120 -7.55 9.39 -12.84
N LYS A 121 -6.66 8.81 -13.67
CA LYS A 121 -6.89 8.67 -15.11
C LYS A 121 -7.81 7.52 -15.49
N GLU A 122 -7.65 6.37 -14.82
CA GLU A 122 -8.31 5.14 -15.25
C GLU A 122 -9.51 4.75 -14.38
N PHE A 123 -9.48 5.09 -13.08
CA PHE A 123 -10.60 4.85 -12.16
C PHE A 123 -11.52 6.07 -11.98
N GLY A 124 -11.18 7.22 -12.59
CA GLY A 124 -11.96 8.45 -12.51
C GLY A 124 -12.03 9.05 -11.11
N LEU A 125 -11.06 8.71 -10.25
CA LEU A 125 -11.02 9.27 -8.90
C LEU A 125 -10.79 10.77 -8.94
N ARG A 126 -11.42 11.49 -8.01
CA ARG A 126 -11.22 12.92 -7.77
C ARG A 126 -10.45 13.18 -6.48
N ARG A 127 -10.36 12.15 -5.64
CA ARG A 127 -9.73 12.21 -4.34
C ARG A 127 -9.11 10.87 -3.97
N ILE A 128 -7.86 10.90 -3.53
CA ILE A 128 -7.15 9.76 -2.94
C ILE A 128 -6.74 10.16 -1.53
N THR A 129 -7.10 9.36 -0.54
CA THR A 129 -6.73 9.57 0.86
C THR A 129 -5.77 8.48 1.32
N THR A 130 -5.05 8.74 2.39
CA THR A 130 -4.38 7.73 3.19
C THR A 130 -4.39 8.16 4.64
N SER A 131 -4.59 7.21 5.53
CA SER A 131 -4.50 7.43 6.96
C SER A 131 -3.40 6.56 7.54
N GLU A 132 -2.66 7.09 8.50
CA GLU A 132 -1.50 6.42 9.08
C GLU A 132 -1.35 6.71 10.57
N PHE A 133 -0.59 5.85 11.26
CA PHE A 133 -0.21 6.13 12.64
C PHE A 133 0.58 7.43 12.72
N GLU A 134 0.29 8.25 13.74
CA GLU A 134 0.94 9.55 13.94
C GLU A 134 2.49 9.44 13.99
N GLN A 135 3.01 8.32 14.55
CA GLN A 135 4.44 8.07 14.65
C GLN A 135 5.10 7.55 13.36
N ASN A 136 4.32 7.21 12.31
CA ASN A 136 4.88 6.67 11.07
C ASN A 136 5.45 7.76 10.16
N ILE A 137 6.59 8.34 10.57
CA ILE A 137 7.28 9.42 9.85
C ILE A 137 7.70 8.97 8.44
N GLY A 138 8.02 7.69 8.26
CA GLY A 138 8.43 7.13 6.97
C GLY A 138 7.30 7.24 5.93
N SER A 139 6.09 6.84 6.31
CA SER A 139 4.90 6.94 5.46
C SER A 139 4.53 8.40 5.18
N ALA A 140 4.53 9.26 6.21
CA ALA A 140 4.26 10.69 6.07
C ALA A 140 5.14 11.33 4.98
N ARG A 141 6.45 11.07 5.01
CA ARG A 141 7.39 11.59 3.99
C ARG A 141 7.11 11.08 2.57
N VAL A 142 6.64 9.84 2.43
CA VAL A 142 6.28 9.28 1.12
C VAL A 142 5.10 10.06 0.53
N VAL A 143 4.02 10.20 1.28
CA VAL A 143 2.79 10.85 0.76
C VAL A 143 2.98 12.35 0.55
N GLU A 144 3.72 13.03 1.42
CA GLU A 144 4.08 14.45 1.24
C GLU A 144 4.86 14.67 -0.06
N LYS A 145 5.85 13.81 -0.36
CA LYS A 145 6.58 13.86 -1.64
C LYS A 145 5.70 13.57 -2.84
N CYS A 146 4.65 12.76 -2.70
CA CYS A 146 3.66 12.48 -3.74
C CYS A 146 2.61 13.60 -3.90
N GLY A 147 2.74 14.72 -3.17
CA GLY A 147 1.84 15.87 -3.26
C GLY A 147 0.53 15.71 -2.51
N PHE A 148 0.49 14.84 -1.51
CA PHE A 148 -0.63 14.79 -0.57
C PHE A 148 -0.53 15.95 0.43
N THR A 149 -1.68 16.52 0.77
CA THR A 149 -1.82 17.56 1.80
C THR A 149 -2.27 16.93 3.11
N LEU A 150 -1.67 17.32 4.21
CA LEU A 150 -2.11 16.94 5.55
C LEU A 150 -3.43 17.69 5.86
N GLU A 151 -4.54 16.95 5.93
CA GLU A 151 -5.86 17.53 6.23
C GLU A 151 -6.18 17.44 7.73
N VAL A 152 -5.77 16.36 8.39
CA VAL A 152 -5.97 16.20 9.83
C VAL A 152 -4.66 15.79 10.47
N ALA A 153 -4.08 16.67 11.26
CA ALA A 153 -2.79 16.48 11.92
C ALA A 153 -2.86 15.50 13.09
N CYS A 154 -4.04 15.35 13.70
CA CYS A 154 -4.24 14.41 14.81
C CYS A 154 -5.68 13.89 14.84
N LEU A 155 -5.85 12.66 14.42
CA LEU A 155 -7.05 11.87 14.67
C LEU A 155 -6.86 11.18 16.02
N LYS A 156 -7.43 11.73 17.09
CA LYS A 156 -7.27 11.20 18.44
C LYS A 156 -7.95 9.84 18.58
N ASN A 157 -7.26 8.88 19.21
CA ASN A 157 -7.79 7.56 19.54
C ASN A 157 -8.34 6.81 18.31
N TYR A 158 -7.73 6.98 17.16
CA TYR A 158 -8.27 6.54 15.87
C TYR A 158 -8.04 5.06 15.60
N TYR A 159 -6.87 4.56 15.96
CA TYR A 159 -6.51 3.16 15.74
C TYR A 159 -6.48 2.38 17.04
N LYS A 160 -6.89 1.11 16.99
CA LYS A 160 -6.68 0.13 18.06
C LYS A 160 -5.90 -1.05 17.52
N LYS A 161 -4.76 -1.34 18.15
CA LYS A 161 -3.91 -2.47 17.80
C LYS A 161 -3.32 -3.08 19.08
N ASP A 162 -3.41 -4.40 19.24
CA ASP A 162 -2.89 -5.15 20.40
C ASP A 162 -3.34 -4.55 21.74
N GLY A 163 -4.61 -4.15 21.81
CA GLY A 163 -5.17 -3.52 23.01
C GLY A 163 -4.75 -2.07 23.26
N LYS A 164 -3.80 -1.53 22.47
CA LYS A 164 -3.33 -0.14 22.56
C LYS A 164 -4.09 0.75 21.60
N ILE A 165 -4.25 2.01 22.00
CA ILE A 165 -4.90 3.05 21.21
C ILE A 165 -3.81 3.99 20.66
N PHE A 166 -3.94 4.37 19.41
CA PHE A 166 -3.00 5.24 18.70
C PHE A 166 -3.75 6.37 18.01
N ASN A 167 -3.09 7.51 17.93
CA ASN A 167 -3.54 8.60 17.07
C ASN A 167 -3.18 8.31 15.62
N GLY A 168 -3.91 8.96 14.71
CA GLY A 168 -3.64 8.92 13.29
C GLY A 168 -3.46 10.31 12.68
N LYS A 169 -3.00 10.33 11.43
CA LYS A 169 -3.00 11.49 10.55
C LYS A 169 -3.78 11.15 9.30
N LEU A 170 -4.43 12.13 8.70
CA LEU A 170 -5.12 11.98 7.43
C LEU A 170 -4.49 12.89 6.38
N TYR A 171 -4.09 12.29 5.29
CA TYR A 171 -3.58 12.98 4.11
C TYR A 171 -4.52 12.76 2.92
N ALA A 172 -4.59 13.74 2.02
CA ALA A 172 -5.38 13.65 0.80
C ALA A 172 -4.66 14.28 -0.39
N LYS A 173 -4.90 13.69 -1.56
CA LYS A 173 -4.53 14.24 -2.87
C LYS A 173 -5.78 14.35 -3.73
N THR A 174 -5.99 15.51 -4.35
CA THR A 174 -7.16 15.83 -5.21
C THR A 174 -6.70 16.36 -6.56
N ILE A 175 -7.61 16.30 -7.54
CA ILE A 175 -7.49 16.94 -8.86
C ILE A 175 -8.69 17.83 -9.10
#